data_6eda4cf608debadced6812217fb7dccf
#
_entry.id   6eda4cf608debadced6812217fb7dccf
#
_cell.length_a   1.000
_cell.length_b   1.000
_cell.length_c   1.000
_cell.angle_alpha   90.00
_cell.angle_beta   90.00
_cell.angle_gamma   90.00
#
_symmetry.space_group_name_H-M   'P 1'
#
loop_
_entity.id
_entity.type
_entity.pdbx_description
1 polymer ?
#
loop_
_entity_poly.entity_id
_entity_poly.type
_entity_poly.pdbx_seq_one_letter_code
_entity_poly.pdbx_strand_id
1 'polypeptide(L)'
;MNSSMFKTATCLAVLALFASITAFGQMGRTWPSEKKIVPDPVTGLPLEFLTGTDGGYTQEKIYQTHRQWTADGKWLIFRGTRETGSQAFAVNEESGQIVQVTENGFMGMLCAGNKTMKLYVMVGDGGERRRTAMPPGATNGAARGLAADAPTNPPAGGMGMGGGRGALGGPQQILEIDLEKLFADVAAGTVKPAANYTRVCGTVPSGLRADGNMGLDANDDFMYFKVNGPETAQLSEGQTLQTSFGPRGMGAGPSGLRSMNLKTGEVKMICNVGFQIGHVQSNPWVPGEIVFCWETGGKAPQRTWFVNADGSGLRPLFPEASFDWITHEAFISTNEVAIAILGHRSIASATTNSDWGAAGTMEHPTGVGIVNLRTREMRIAGQVPAWSKGRSDWHVAGSADGRWAACDDFAYELWVFDRHNGEATLLAGPQKVGADHIHPTFNADGTEIEIQSALISKDNRSLNICVVPLPKALLNRTYPPGLPE
;
A
#
# COMPACT_ATOMS: atom_id res chain seq x y z
N MET A 1 -16.00 -8.52 89.13
CA MET A 1 -15.81 -7.14 88.57
C MET A 1 -14.96 -7.28 87.33
N ASN A 2 -15.63 -7.12 86.17
CA ASN A 2 -15.08 -7.48 84.86
C ASN A 2 -14.38 -6.26 84.22
N SER A 3 -13.17 -6.45 83.73
CA SER A 3 -12.59 -5.51 82.81
C SER A 3 -12.31 -6.21 81.46
N SER A 4 -13.08 -5.80 80.50
CA SER A 4 -13.03 -6.23 79.11
C SER A 4 -11.82 -5.59 78.40
N MET A 5 -10.91 -6.39 77.87
CA MET A 5 -9.83 -5.94 76.98
C MET A 5 -10.36 -5.90 75.54
N PHE A 6 -10.50 -4.71 75.00
CA PHE A 6 -10.69 -4.48 73.55
C PHE A 6 -9.37 -4.70 72.83
N LYS A 7 -9.29 -5.71 71.97
CA LYS A 7 -8.21 -5.86 71.02
C LYS A 7 -8.59 -5.10 69.74
N THR A 8 -7.88 -4.02 69.49
CA THR A 8 -7.97 -3.25 68.24
C THR A 8 -7.16 -3.98 67.15
N ALA A 9 -7.84 -4.57 66.19
CA ALA A 9 -7.20 -5.11 65.01
C ALA A 9 -7.04 -3.99 63.99
N THR A 10 -5.76 -3.62 63.72
CA THR A 10 -5.40 -2.67 62.70
C THR A 10 -5.37 -3.40 61.34
N CYS A 11 -6.40 -3.22 60.52
CA CYS A 11 -6.39 -3.63 59.12
C CYS A 11 -5.53 -2.63 58.32
N LEU A 12 -4.32 -3.06 57.88
CA LEU A 12 -3.60 -2.35 56.83
C LEU A 12 -4.28 -2.67 55.49
N ALA A 13 -5.06 -1.68 55.01
CA ALA A 13 -5.52 -1.69 53.61
C ALA A 13 -4.37 -1.22 52.73
N VAL A 14 -3.73 -2.15 52.04
CA VAL A 14 -2.83 -1.82 50.93
C VAL A 14 -3.69 -1.33 49.78
N LEU A 15 -3.82 -0.02 49.65
CA LEU A 15 -4.36 0.61 48.44
C LEU A 15 -3.29 0.43 47.33
N ALA A 16 -3.47 -0.57 46.48
CA ALA A 16 -2.83 -0.62 45.18
C ALA A 16 -3.45 0.48 44.33
N LEU A 17 -2.77 1.63 44.24
CA LEU A 17 -3.07 2.64 43.20
C LEU A 17 -2.72 2.03 41.85
N PHE A 18 -3.69 1.42 41.20
CA PHE A 18 -3.65 1.27 39.76
C PHE A 18 -3.82 2.69 39.17
N ALA A 19 -2.69 3.32 38.89
CA ALA A 19 -2.66 4.45 37.98
C ALA A 19 -3.15 3.94 36.62
N SER A 20 -4.42 4.11 36.33
CA SER A 20 -4.95 3.97 34.96
C SER A 20 -4.30 5.03 34.13
N ILE A 21 -3.09 4.74 33.61
CA ILE A 21 -2.51 5.49 32.53
C ILE A 21 -3.47 5.26 31.38
N THR A 22 -4.23 6.29 31.01
CA THR A 22 -4.94 6.34 29.74
C THR A 22 -3.87 6.27 28.65
N ALA A 23 -3.53 5.05 28.25
CA ALA A 23 -2.55 4.79 27.20
C ALA A 23 -3.18 5.12 25.84
N PHE A 24 -3.24 6.40 25.52
CA PHE A 24 -3.47 6.82 24.15
C PHE A 24 -2.18 6.53 23.36
N GLY A 25 -2.29 5.57 22.41
CA GLY A 25 -1.35 5.41 21.29
C GLY A 25 0.10 5.11 21.66
N GLN A 26 0.38 4.15 22.54
CA GLN A 26 1.76 3.86 22.92
C GLN A 26 2.44 2.89 21.92
N MET A 27 3.54 3.35 21.31
CA MET A 27 4.45 2.49 20.55
C MET A 27 4.93 1.31 21.42
N GLY A 28 5.01 0.11 20.83
CA GLY A 28 5.36 -1.11 21.55
C GLY A 28 4.21 -1.80 22.29
N ARG A 29 3.00 -1.27 22.24
CA ARG A 29 1.81 -1.99 22.71
C ARG A 29 1.62 -3.25 21.87
N THR A 30 1.24 -4.35 22.52
CA THR A 30 1.09 -5.66 21.88
C THR A 30 -0.34 -6.19 21.97
N TRP A 31 -0.68 -7.03 21.00
CA TRP A 31 -1.89 -7.86 21.00
C TRP A 31 -1.48 -9.31 20.79
N PRO A 32 -2.24 -10.26 21.35
CA PRO A 32 -2.01 -11.68 21.10
C PRO A 32 -2.25 -12.02 19.64
N SER A 33 -1.82 -13.22 19.25
CA SER A 33 -2.07 -13.75 17.91
C SER A 33 -3.57 -13.80 17.59
N GLU A 34 -3.92 -13.28 16.44
CA GLU A 34 -5.24 -13.38 15.81
C GLU A 34 -5.19 -14.35 14.61
N LYS A 35 -4.06 -15.05 14.43
CA LYS A 35 -3.77 -15.90 13.25
C LYS A 35 -4.84 -17.00 13.10
N LYS A 36 -5.36 -17.10 11.86
CA LYS A 36 -6.33 -18.14 11.44
C LYS A 36 -5.97 -18.65 10.07
N ILE A 37 -5.97 -19.95 9.88
CA ILE A 37 -5.82 -20.57 8.56
C ILE A 37 -7.18 -21.13 8.16
N VAL A 38 -7.67 -20.68 7.00
CA VAL A 38 -8.94 -21.14 6.43
C VAL A 38 -8.72 -21.57 4.98
N PRO A 39 -9.39 -22.61 4.49
CA PRO A 39 -9.31 -22.96 3.09
C PRO A 39 -10.03 -21.90 2.24
N ASP A 40 -9.44 -21.54 1.11
CA ASP A 40 -10.13 -20.72 0.12
C ASP A 40 -11.39 -21.45 -0.38
N PRO A 41 -12.55 -20.79 -0.45
CA PRO A 41 -13.81 -21.45 -0.81
C PRO A 41 -13.86 -22.04 -2.23
N VAL A 42 -13.00 -21.57 -3.14
CA VAL A 42 -12.97 -21.98 -4.54
C VAL A 42 -11.83 -22.93 -4.83
N THR A 43 -10.62 -22.58 -4.41
CA THR A 43 -9.39 -23.34 -4.72
C THR A 43 -9.07 -24.40 -3.67
N GLY A 44 -9.55 -24.23 -2.45
CA GLY A 44 -9.18 -25.04 -1.30
C GLY A 44 -7.78 -24.79 -0.76
N LEU A 45 -7.04 -23.87 -1.34
CA LEU A 45 -5.70 -23.49 -0.85
C LEU A 45 -5.79 -22.79 0.52
N PRO A 46 -4.77 -22.94 1.38
CA PRO A 46 -4.77 -22.27 2.67
C PRO A 46 -4.64 -20.76 2.51
N LEU A 47 -5.50 -20.01 3.18
CA LEU A 47 -5.42 -18.58 3.38
C LEU A 47 -4.99 -18.33 4.83
N GLU A 48 -3.81 -17.76 5.02
CA GLU A 48 -3.27 -17.48 6.35
C GLU A 48 -3.58 -16.05 6.77
N PHE A 49 -4.69 -15.85 7.48
CA PHE A 49 -5.04 -14.55 8.06
C PHE A 49 -4.17 -14.30 9.29
N LEU A 50 -3.34 -13.28 9.25
CA LEU A 50 -2.44 -12.88 10.33
C LEU A 50 -3.13 -11.94 11.33
N THR A 51 -4.21 -11.29 10.90
CA THR A 51 -5.00 -10.39 11.73
C THR A 51 -6.47 -10.76 11.68
N GLY A 52 -7.24 -10.33 12.69
CA GLY A 52 -8.67 -10.58 12.82
C GLY A 52 -9.46 -9.30 13.11
N THR A 53 -10.78 -9.40 13.00
CA THR A 53 -11.70 -8.26 13.21
C THR A 53 -12.59 -8.44 14.43
N ASP A 54 -12.29 -9.39 15.31
CA ASP A 54 -13.12 -9.66 16.49
C ASP A 54 -13.24 -8.45 17.43
N GLY A 55 -12.26 -7.54 17.40
CA GLY A 55 -12.28 -6.25 18.09
C GLY A 55 -12.95 -5.10 17.34
N GLY A 56 -13.55 -5.35 16.16
CA GLY A 56 -14.14 -4.30 15.31
C GLY A 56 -13.09 -3.44 14.57
N TYR A 57 -11.88 -3.96 14.42
CA TYR A 57 -10.78 -3.27 13.75
C TYR A 57 -10.86 -3.42 12.23
N THR A 58 -10.34 -2.44 11.49
CA THR A 58 -9.97 -2.61 10.08
C THR A 58 -8.47 -2.48 9.94
N GLN A 59 -7.87 -3.31 9.08
CA GLN A 59 -6.44 -3.48 8.93
C GLN A 59 -6.11 -3.57 7.46
N GLU A 60 -5.38 -2.59 6.98
CA GLU A 60 -5.05 -2.42 5.57
C GLU A 60 -3.56 -2.64 5.38
N LYS A 61 -3.18 -3.43 4.40
CA LYS A 61 -1.77 -3.55 4.02
C LYS A 61 -1.20 -2.21 3.55
N ILE A 62 0.12 -2.09 3.49
CA ILE A 62 0.78 -1.01 2.77
C ILE A 62 0.45 -1.17 1.29
N TYR A 63 0.40 -0.07 0.54
CA TYR A 63 0.10 -0.14 -0.88
C TYR A 63 1.08 -1.07 -1.60
N GLN A 64 0.60 -1.86 -2.55
CA GLN A 64 1.32 -2.96 -3.21
C GLN A 64 2.66 -2.60 -3.85
N THR A 65 2.91 -1.32 -4.11
CA THR A 65 4.16 -0.83 -4.68
C THR A 65 5.31 -0.80 -3.68
N HIS A 66 5.03 -1.14 -2.41
CA HIS A 66 5.98 -1.05 -1.30
C HIS A 66 6.26 -2.43 -0.73
N ARG A 67 7.45 -2.55 -0.14
CA ARG A 67 7.79 -3.73 0.65
C ARG A 67 6.85 -3.85 1.85
N GLN A 68 6.30 -5.04 2.05
CA GLN A 68 5.35 -5.33 3.13
C GLN A 68 6.08 -5.94 4.34
N TRP A 69 7.05 -6.81 4.08
CA TRP A 69 7.85 -7.47 5.11
C TRP A 69 9.01 -6.58 5.56
N THR A 70 9.37 -6.70 6.83
CA THR A 70 10.63 -6.15 7.36
C THR A 70 11.84 -6.78 6.67
N ALA A 71 13.03 -6.17 6.82
CA ALA A 71 14.24 -6.63 6.14
C ALA A 71 14.64 -8.07 6.49
N ASP A 72 14.29 -8.56 7.69
CA ASP A 72 14.53 -9.93 8.13
C ASP A 72 13.45 -10.93 7.66
N GLY A 73 12.41 -10.45 6.96
CA GLY A 73 11.31 -11.26 6.44
C GLY A 73 10.34 -11.82 7.47
N LYS A 74 10.42 -11.38 8.76
CA LYS A 74 9.63 -12.02 9.84
C LYS A 74 8.36 -11.27 10.21
N TRP A 75 8.26 -10.00 9.88
CA TRP A 75 7.14 -9.17 10.26
C TRP A 75 6.52 -8.50 9.05
N LEU A 76 5.22 -8.49 8.98
CA LEU A 76 4.47 -7.68 8.00
C LEU A 76 4.04 -6.37 8.65
N ILE A 77 4.23 -5.27 7.93
CA ILE A 77 3.83 -3.94 8.37
C ILE A 77 2.47 -3.61 7.74
N PHE A 78 1.54 -3.12 8.54
CA PHE A 78 0.22 -2.75 8.07
C PHE A 78 -0.30 -1.49 8.78
N ARG A 79 -1.31 -0.87 8.20
CA ARG A 79 -2.06 0.24 8.82
C ARG A 79 -3.34 -0.30 9.43
N GLY A 80 -3.78 0.29 10.51
CA GLY A 80 -5.03 -0.14 11.11
C GLY A 80 -5.60 0.86 12.10
N THR A 81 -6.85 0.62 12.47
CA THR A 81 -7.54 1.37 13.52
C THR A 81 -7.82 0.41 14.65
N ARG A 82 -6.93 0.36 15.62
CA ARG A 82 -7.20 -0.34 16.88
C ARG A 82 -7.64 0.68 17.93
N GLU A 83 -7.73 0.30 19.17
CA GLU A 83 -8.16 1.19 20.28
C GLU A 83 -7.34 2.50 20.35
N THR A 84 -6.20 2.53 19.70
CA THR A 84 -5.26 3.66 19.68
C THR A 84 -5.45 4.62 18.50
N GLY A 85 -6.51 4.44 17.70
CA GLY A 85 -6.74 5.20 16.49
C GLY A 85 -5.98 4.68 15.29
N SER A 86 -5.84 5.51 14.24
CA SER A 86 -5.14 5.13 13.00
C SER A 86 -3.62 5.15 13.20
N GLN A 87 -3.00 3.96 13.20
CA GLN A 87 -1.57 3.75 13.42
C GLN A 87 -1.01 2.72 12.42
N ALA A 88 0.33 2.58 12.42
CA ALA A 88 0.99 1.44 11.82
C ALA A 88 1.28 0.38 12.89
N PHE A 89 1.18 -0.87 12.44
CA PHE A 89 1.40 -2.06 13.25
C PHE A 89 2.32 -3.02 12.50
N ALA A 90 2.96 -3.91 13.25
CA ALA A 90 3.68 -5.05 12.72
C ALA A 90 3.03 -6.33 13.24
N VAL A 91 2.88 -7.35 12.38
CA VAL A 91 2.49 -8.70 12.80
C VAL A 91 3.62 -9.66 12.49
N ASN A 92 4.02 -10.46 13.48
CA ASN A 92 5.00 -11.51 13.27
C ASN A 92 4.32 -12.68 12.56
N GLU A 93 4.86 -13.08 11.43
CA GLU A 93 4.24 -14.08 10.56
C GLU A 93 4.16 -15.45 11.20
N GLU A 94 5.20 -15.85 11.94
CA GLU A 94 5.25 -17.15 12.61
C GLU A 94 4.35 -17.18 13.85
N SER A 95 4.57 -16.26 14.79
CA SER A 95 3.87 -16.27 16.10
C SER A 95 2.48 -15.62 16.04
N GLY A 96 2.20 -14.76 15.06
CA GLY A 96 1.00 -13.94 14.98
C GLY A 96 0.94 -12.79 15.99
N GLN A 97 2.01 -12.53 16.76
CA GLN A 97 2.07 -11.42 17.69
C GLN A 97 1.96 -10.10 16.93
N ILE A 98 1.11 -9.20 17.41
CA ILE A 98 0.92 -7.87 16.81
C ILE A 98 1.54 -6.82 17.73
N VAL A 99 2.28 -5.88 17.15
CA VAL A 99 2.96 -4.77 17.84
C VAL A 99 2.61 -3.45 17.16
N GLN A 100 2.20 -2.44 17.93
CA GLN A 100 2.06 -1.08 17.43
C GLN A 100 3.43 -0.44 17.24
N VAL A 101 3.70 0.07 16.03
CA VAL A 101 5.01 0.63 15.67
C VAL A 101 5.01 2.15 15.47
N THR A 102 3.86 2.79 15.50
CA THR A 102 3.74 4.26 15.47
C THR A 102 2.88 4.79 16.61
N GLU A 103 2.96 6.07 16.85
CA GLU A 103 2.07 6.78 17.76
C GLU A 103 1.72 8.17 17.20
N ASN A 104 1.37 9.13 18.03
CA ASN A 104 0.86 10.45 17.66
C ASN A 104 1.50 11.09 16.42
N GLY A 105 0.67 11.72 15.58
CA GLY A 105 1.12 12.47 14.42
C GLY A 105 1.32 11.62 13.14
N PHE A 106 1.16 10.29 13.19
CA PHE A 106 1.28 9.43 12.01
C PHE A 106 0.25 9.83 10.93
N MET A 107 0.74 10.06 9.71
CA MET A 107 -0.06 10.55 8.59
C MET A 107 -0.49 9.47 7.57
N GLY A 108 -0.19 8.21 7.85
CA GLY A 108 -0.53 7.09 6.95
C GLY A 108 0.51 6.80 5.86
N MET A 109 1.53 7.64 5.70
CA MET A 109 2.62 7.45 4.74
C MET A 109 3.77 6.74 5.43
N LEU A 110 4.21 5.61 4.88
CA LEU A 110 5.28 4.80 5.48
C LEU A 110 6.00 3.91 4.46
N CYS A 111 7.26 3.53 4.77
CA CYS A 111 8.07 2.56 4.02
C CYS A 111 8.86 1.70 5.01
N ALA A 112 8.78 0.37 4.87
CA ALA A 112 9.69 -0.55 5.56
C ALA A 112 11.08 -0.51 4.90
N GLY A 113 12.13 -0.63 5.71
CA GLY A 113 13.51 -0.65 5.23
C GLY A 113 13.77 -1.81 4.26
N ASN A 114 14.53 -1.54 3.19
CA ASN A 114 14.93 -2.55 2.22
C ASN A 114 16.04 -3.45 2.76
N LYS A 115 16.96 -2.87 3.52
CA LYS A 115 18.17 -3.53 4.07
C LYS A 115 18.24 -3.53 5.58
N THR A 116 17.49 -2.64 6.21
CA THR A 116 17.57 -2.39 7.66
C THR A 116 16.25 -2.70 8.35
N MET A 117 16.31 -3.12 9.60
CA MET A 117 15.14 -3.30 10.46
C MET A 117 14.61 -1.94 10.93
N LYS A 118 14.24 -1.09 9.96
CA LYS A 118 13.73 0.24 10.20
C LYS A 118 12.39 0.46 9.50
N LEU A 119 11.60 1.37 10.05
CA LEU A 119 10.39 1.86 9.43
C LEU A 119 10.51 3.38 9.32
N TYR A 120 10.23 3.91 8.15
CA TYR A 120 10.22 5.35 7.90
C TYR A 120 8.78 5.81 7.76
N VAL A 121 8.38 6.83 8.52
CA VAL A 121 6.99 7.32 8.55
C VAL A 121 6.93 8.83 8.41
N MET A 122 5.91 9.33 7.72
CA MET A 122 5.58 10.75 7.72
C MET A 122 4.74 11.07 8.94
N VAL A 123 5.17 12.06 9.69
CA VAL A 123 4.41 12.63 10.81
C VAL A 123 4.17 14.12 10.58
N GLY A 124 3.10 14.64 11.13
CA GLY A 124 2.76 16.06 11.10
C GLY A 124 2.19 16.48 12.45
N ASP A 125 2.14 17.78 12.71
CA ASP A 125 1.38 18.28 13.83
C ASP A 125 -0.06 17.80 13.65
N GLY A 126 -0.37 16.76 14.40
CA GLY A 126 -1.66 16.11 14.38
C GLY A 126 -2.74 17.05 14.86
N GLY A 127 -3.18 17.93 13.99
CA GLY A 127 -4.56 18.36 14.11
C GLY A 127 -5.36 17.07 14.04
N GLU A 128 -5.80 16.56 15.18
CA GLU A 128 -6.80 15.51 15.24
C GLU A 128 -7.85 15.88 14.20
N ARG A 129 -7.83 15.23 13.05
CA ARG A 129 -9.04 15.17 12.24
C ARG A 129 -10.01 14.39 13.11
N ARG A 130 -10.74 15.11 13.98
CA ARG A 130 -12.00 14.63 14.47
C ARG A 130 -12.77 14.19 13.23
N ARG A 131 -12.70 12.91 12.91
CA ARG A 131 -13.84 12.28 12.28
C ARG A 131 -14.96 12.55 13.27
N THR A 132 -15.73 13.58 13.01
CA THR A 132 -17.03 13.72 13.63
C THR A 132 -17.70 12.38 13.37
N ALA A 133 -17.86 11.61 14.45
CA ALA A 133 -18.64 10.40 14.41
C ALA A 133 -19.94 10.78 13.71
N MET A 134 -20.28 10.09 12.62
CA MET A 134 -21.59 10.26 11.99
C MET A 134 -22.62 10.06 13.10
N PRO A 135 -23.58 10.96 13.24
CA PRO A 135 -24.61 10.79 14.25
C PRO A 135 -25.29 9.42 14.03
N PRO A 136 -25.61 8.67 15.12
CA PRO A 136 -26.31 7.41 15.02
C PRO A 136 -27.61 7.63 14.26
N GLY A 137 -27.76 7.02 13.08
CA GLY A 137 -28.98 7.13 12.27
C GLY A 137 -28.81 7.64 10.85
N ALA A 138 -27.65 8.09 10.40
CA ALA A 138 -27.42 8.43 9.00
C ALA A 138 -27.20 7.14 8.18
N THR A 139 -28.27 6.55 7.68
CA THR A 139 -28.22 5.49 6.66
C THR A 139 -27.79 6.13 5.34
N ASN A 140 -26.69 5.66 4.76
CA ASN A 140 -26.38 5.91 3.36
C ASN A 140 -27.47 5.25 2.51
N GLY A 141 -28.48 6.04 2.14
CA GLY A 141 -29.49 5.62 1.18
C GLY A 141 -28.88 5.48 -0.19
N ALA A 142 -28.58 4.26 -0.58
CA ALA A 142 -28.56 3.77 -1.96
C ALA A 142 -28.23 2.28 -1.99
N ALA A 143 -29.05 1.44 -1.33
CA ALA A 143 -29.22 0.07 -1.80
C ALA A 143 -30.23 0.13 -2.94
N ARG A 144 -29.80 0.27 -4.17
CA ARG A 144 -30.62 -0.05 -5.36
C ARG A 144 -30.15 -1.36 -5.95
N GLY A 145 -31.15 -2.23 -6.19
CA GLY A 145 -31.04 -3.62 -6.54
C GLY A 145 -30.06 -3.92 -7.66
N LEU A 146 -29.42 -5.07 -7.50
CA LEU A 146 -28.65 -5.75 -8.50
C LEU A 146 -29.56 -6.19 -9.64
N ALA A 147 -29.61 -5.39 -10.71
CA ALA A 147 -29.97 -5.87 -12.02
C ALA A 147 -28.63 -6.26 -12.68
N ALA A 148 -28.54 -7.54 -13.08
CA ALA A 148 -27.45 -8.04 -13.88
C ALA A 148 -27.47 -7.33 -15.22
N ASP A 149 -26.44 -6.46 -15.45
CA ASP A 149 -25.95 -6.10 -16.78
C ASP A 149 -24.85 -5.04 -16.64
N ALA A 150 -23.66 -5.37 -17.15
CA ALA A 150 -22.45 -4.59 -17.30
C ALA A 150 -21.74 -4.17 -15.99
N PRO A 151 -20.39 -4.25 -15.93
CA PRO A 151 -19.64 -3.79 -14.78
C PRO A 151 -19.77 -2.27 -14.68
N THR A 152 -20.71 -1.82 -13.86
CA THR A 152 -20.64 -0.46 -13.36
C THR A 152 -19.36 -0.39 -12.55
N ASN A 153 -18.51 0.59 -12.88
CA ASN A 153 -17.30 0.86 -12.12
C ASN A 153 -17.50 0.56 -10.64
N PRO A 154 -16.58 -0.18 -10.04
CA PRO A 154 -16.44 -0.09 -8.60
C PRO A 154 -16.27 1.39 -8.28
N PRO A 155 -16.93 1.93 -7.26
CA PRO A 155 -16.59 3.25 -6.80
C PRO A 155 -15.08 3.25 -6.62
N ALA A 156 -14.39 4.25 -7.19
CA ALA A 156 -12.97 4.46 -6.97
C ALA A 156 -12.74 4.64 -5.46
N GLY A 157 -12.69 3.54 -4.77
CA GLY A 157 -12.53 3.38 -3.34
C GLY A 157 -11.09 3.05 -3.00
N GLY A 158 -10.17 3.44 -3.87
CA GLY A 158 -8.89 3.83 -3.33
C GLY A 158 -9.19 4.97 -2.37
N MET A 159 -8.76 4.94 -1.13
CA MET A 159 -8.70 6.14 -0.33
C MET A 159 -7.83 7.16 -1.07
N GLY A 160 -8.41 7.79 -2.10
CA GLY A 160 -7.96 9.05 -2.57
C GLY A 160 -8.01 9.91 -1.33
N MET A 161 -6.86 10.17 -0.75
CA MET A 161 -6.71 11.23 0.24
C MET A 161 -7.14 12.51 -0.47
N GLY A 162 -8.45 12.75 -0.49
CA GLY A 162 -9.04 13.96 -0.97
C GLY A 162 -8.35 15.09 -0.24
N GLY A 163 -7.44 15.77 -0.94
CA GLY A 163 -6.78 16.96 -0.47
C GLY A 163 -7.84 18.02 -0.17
N GLY A 164 -8.46 17.93 1.00
CA GLY A 164 -9.21 19.02 1.55
C GLY A 164 -8.24 20.21 1.64
N ARG A 165 -8.56 21.32 0.98
CA ARG A 165 -7.97 22.63 1.20
C ARG A 165 -8.27 23.03 2.64
N GLY A 166 -7.61 22.40 3.60
CA GLY A 166 -7.65 22.72 5.02
C GLY A 166 -6.34 23.38 5.39
N ALA A 167 -6.42 24.37 6.24
CA ALA A 167 -5.35 25.21 6.77
C ALA A 167 -4.03 24.45 6.92
N LEU A 168 -2.93 25.14 6.62
CA LEU A 168 -1.55 24.73 6.83
C LEU A 168 -1.42 24.10 8.22
N GLY A 169 -1.44 22.76 8.29
CA GLY A 169 -1.02 22.01 9.47
C GLY A 169 0.45 22.30 9.70
N GLY A 170 0.94 22.06 10.91
CA GLY A 170 2.34 22.24 11.25
C GLY A 170 3.31 21.48 10.36
N PRO A 171 4.62 21.57 10.63
CA PRO A 171 5.67 20.98 9.80
C PRO A 171 5.48 19.46 9.70
N GLN A 172 5.64 18.95 8.48
CA GLN A 172 5.69 17.50 8.22
C GLN A 172 7.12 17.02 8.34
N GLN A 173 7.33 15.89 9.00
CA GLN A 173 8.66 15.32 9.23
C GLN A 173 8.67 13.84 8.84
N ILE A 174 9.83 13.36 8.41
CA ILE A 174 10.09 11.94 8.28
C ILE A 174 10.80 11.47 9.55
N LEU A 175 10.19 10.49 10.23
CA LEU A 175 10.79 9.76 11.34
C LEU A 175 11.31 8.41 10.87
N GLU A 176 12.49 8.05 11.34
CA GLU A 176 13.00 6.68 11.35
C GLU A 176 12.63 6.03 12.67
N ILE A 177 12.13 4.79 12.61
CA ILE A 177 11.79 3.96 13.76
C ILE A 177 12.69 2.72 13.72
N ASP A 178 13.43 2.48 14.78
CA ASP A 178 14.28 1.31 14.99
C ASP A 178 13.41 0.12 15.44
N LEU A 179 12.99 -0.71 14.47
CA LEU A 179 12.15 -1.87 14.74
C LEU A 179 12.92 -2.97 15.47
N GLU A 180 14.20 -3.14 15.20
CA GLU A 180 15.02 -4.17 15.86
C GLU A 180 15.04 -3.94 17.38
N LYS A 181 15.36 -2.73 17.79
CA LYS A 181 15.36 -2.32 19.18
C LYS A 181 13.98 -2.38 19.82
N LEU A 182 12.96 -1.92 19.10
CA LEU A 182 11.57 -1.93 19.58
C LEU A 182 11.11 -3.37 19.86
N PHE A 183 11.31 -4.28 18.90
CA PHE A 183 10.87 -5.67 19.04
C PHE A 183 11.68 -6.42 20.12
N ALA A 184 12.97 -6.13 20.27
CA ALA A 184 13.77 -6.68 21.36
C ALA A 184 13.26 -6.24 22.75
N ASP A 185 12.94 -4.96 22.92
CA ASP A 185 12.40 -4.42 24.17
C ASP A 185 10.97 -4.94 24.43
N VAL A 186 10.16 -5.14 23.39
CA VAL A 186 8.83 -5.79 23.49
C VAL A 186 8.98 -7.23 23.99
N ALA A 187 9.87 -8.01 23.40
CA ALA A 187 10.11 -9.40 23.79
C ALA A 187 10.64 -9.51 25.23
N ALA A 188 11.43 -8.54 25.68
CA ALA A 188 11.95 -8.47 27.05
C ALA A 188 10.96 -7.88 28.06
N GLY A 189 9.81 -7.35 27.63
CA GLY A 189 8.86 -6.63 28.49
C GLY A 189 9.42 -5.29 29.05
N THR A 190 10.36 -4.66 28.38
CA THR A 190 11.09 -3.47 28.81
C THR A 190 10.87 -2.28 27.87
N VAL A 191 9.68 -2.17 27.28
CA VAL A 191 9.33 -1.10 26.35
C VAL A 191 9.53 0.28 26.98
N LYS A 192 10.22 1.15 26.26
CA LYS A 192 10.57 2.52 26.64
C LYS A 192 9.72 3.54 25.89
N PRO A 193 9.71 4.81 26.28
CA PRO A 193 9.09 5.88 25.50
C PRO A 193 9.60 5.94 24.06
N ALA A 194 8.72 6.31 23.10
CA ALA A 194 9.00 6.30 21.66
C ALA A 194 10.30 7.00 21.25
N ALA A 195 10.71 8.06 21.97
CA ALA A 195 11.97 8.75 21.72
C ALA A 195 13.22 7.85 21.80
N ASN A 196 13.10 6.66 22.41
CA ASN A 196 14.19 5.69 22.45
C ASN A 196 14.34 4.89 21.15
N TYR A 197 13.31 4.90 20.31
CA TYR A 197 13.21 4.12 19.07
C TYR A 197 13.14 5.02 17.83
N THR A 198 12.93 6.33 18.00
CA THR A 198 12.68 7.24 16.90
C THR A 198 13.78 8.27 16.72
N ARG A 199 14.03 8.63 15.46
CA ARG A 199 14.91 9.71 15.05
C ARG A 199 14.24 10.54 13.97
N VAL A 200 14.26 11.87 14.11
CA VAL A 200 13.85 12.77 13.02
C VAL A 200 14.91 12.72 11.92
N CYS A 201 14.53 12.30 10.71
CA CYS A 201 15.40 12.33 9.54
C CYS A 201 15.48 13.73 8.94
N GLY A 202 14.36 14.40 8.82
CA GLY A 202 14.28 15.75 8.26
C GLY A 202 12.85 16.26 8.23
N THR A 203 12.72 17.52 7.80
CA THR A 203 11.44 18.25 7.73
C THR A 203 11.14 18.62 6.27
N VAL A 204 9.91 18.45 5.84
CA VAL A 204 9.43 18.94 4.53
C VAL A 204 9.56 20.47 4.51
N PRO A 205 10.16 21.07 3.46
CA PRO A 205 10.37 22.51 3.39
C PRO A 205 9.07 23.30 3.55
N SER A 206 9.18 24.46 4.22
CA SER A 206 8.05 25.38 4.37
C SER A 206 7.48 25.79 3.01
N GLY A 207 6.17 25.83 2.91
CA GLY A 207 5.47 26.12 1.65
C GLY A 207 5.18 24.89 0.78
N LEU A 208 5.79 23.75 1.11
CA LEU A 208 5.47 22.46 0.50
C LEU A 208 4.62 21.61 1.44
N ARG A 209 3.79 20.77 0.86
CA ARG A 209 3.03 19.75 1.56
C ARG A 209 3.21 18.40 0.87
N ALA A 210 3.70 17.43 1.61
CA ALA A 210 3.77 16.04 1.16
C ALA A 210 2.43 15.34 1.35
N ASP A 211 2.04 14.49 0.40
CA ASP A 211 0.88 13.61 0.46
C ASP A 211 1.05 12.36 -0.43
N GLY A 212 0.12 11.42 -0.35
CA GLY A 212 0.14 10.19 -1.15
C GLY A 212 1.10 9.13 -0.62
N ASN A 213 1.87 8.55 -1.54
CA ASN A 213 2.86 7.52 -1.22
C ASN A 213 4.27 8.10 -1.16
N MET A 214 5.16 7.41 -0.45
CA MET A 214 6.60 7.68 -0.44
C MET A 214 7.32 6.47 -1.03
N GLY A 215 8.50 6.67 -1.64
CA GLY A 215 9.38 5.59 -2.09
C GLY A 215 10.70 5.63 -1.32
N LEU A 216 11.11 4.51 -0.73
CA LEU A 216 12.38 4.39 -0.03
C LEU A 216 13.46 3.88 -0.99
N ASP A 217 14.58 4.55 -1.02
CA ASP A 217 15.75 4.17 -1.83
C ASP A 217 16.26 2.75 -1.51
N ALA A 218 16.81 2.07 -2.50
CA ALA A 218 17.33 0.71 -2.37
C ALA A 218 18.39 0.52 -1.26
N ASN A 219 19.08 1.59 -0.85
CA ASN A 219 20.09 1.57 0.22
C ASN A 219 19.57 2.07 1.58
N ASP A 220 18.29 2.45 1.66
CA ASP A 220 17.69 3.12 2.81
C ASP A 220 18.32 4.50 3.12
N ASP A 221 18.92 5.16 2.13
CA ASP A 221 19.62 6.45 2.30
C ASP A 221 18.74 7.67 1.98
N PHE A 222 17.75 7.49 1.06
CA PHE A 222 16.89 8.57 0.60
C PHE A 222 15.42 8.18 0.63
N MET A 223 14.57 9.16 0.92
CA MET A 223 13.12 9.06 0.78
C MET A 223 12.66 9.96 -0.36
N TYR A 224 11.86 9.40 -1.26
CA TYR A 224 11.23 10.11 -2.37
C TYR A 224 9.75 10.31 -2.08
N PHE A 225 9.25 11.52 -2.29
CA PHE A 225 7.85 11.84 -1.98
C PHE A 225 7.30 12.95 -2.86
N LYS A 226 6.01 12.86 -3.10
CA LYS A 226 5.25 13.89 -3.80
C LYS A 226 5.05 15.10 -2.90
N VAL A 227 5.09 16.28 -3.50
CA VAL A 227 4.71 17.54 -2.86
C VAL A 227 3.79 18.38 -3.73
N ASN A 228 2.99 19.19 -3.06
CA ASN A 228 2.21 20.28 -3.64
C ASN A 228 2.64 21.58 -2.95
N GLY A 229 2.63 22.70 -3.69
CA GLY A 229 2.96 24.01 -3.18
C GLY A 229 3.27 25.00 -4.30
N PRO A 230 3.46 26.31 -4.01
CA PRO A 230 3.66 27.32 -5.03
C PRO A 230 4.85 27.08 -5.95
N GLU A 231 5.95 26.53 -5.43
CA GLU A 231 7.15 26.28 -6.23
C GLU A 231 6.99 25.15 -7.26
N THR A 232 5.96 24.26 -7.11
CA THR A 232 5.72 23.21 -8.10
C THR A 232 5.20 23.79 -9.43
N ALA A 233 4.78 25.05 -9.47
CA ALA A 233 4.39 25.74 -10.69
C ALA A 233 5.56 26.01 -11.65
N GLN A 234 6.81 25.93 -11.16
CA GLN A 234 8.01 25.98 -12.01
C GLN A 234 8.25 24.58 -12.58
N LEU A 235 7.57 24.31 -13.70
CA LEU A 235 7.59 22.99 -14.32
C LEU A 235 8.97 22.62 -14.87
N SER A 236 9.32 21.34 -14.81
CA SER A 236 10.48 20.78 -15.48
C SER A 236 10.36 20.90 -17.00
N GLU A 237 11.50 20.87 -17.69
CA GLU A 237 11.55 20.96 -19.15
C GLU A 237 10.62 19.93 -19.82
N GLY A 238 9.93 20.35 -20.87
CA GLY A 238 8.99 19.51 -21.62
C GLY A 238 7.65 19.22 -20.91
N GLN A 239 7.44 19.74 -19.70
CA GLN A 239 6.18 19.57 -18.99
C GLN A 239 5.21 20.71 -19.29
N THR A 240 3.92 20.39 -19.39
CA THR A 240 2.84 21.36 -19.58
C THR A 240 1.78 21.18 -18.51
N LEU A 241 1.22 22.29 -18.03
CA LEU A 241 0.18 22.26 -17.02
C LEU A 241 -1.07 21.53 -17.55
N GLN A 242 -1.51 20.54 -16.81
CA GLN A 242 -2.71 19.79 -17.10
C GLN A 242 -3.87 20.27 -16.23
N THR A 243 -5.03 20.38 -16.83
CA THR A 243 -6.28 20.56 -16.11
C THR A 243 -6.77 19.22 -15.57
N SER A 244 -7.90 19.22 -14.85
CA SER A 244 -8.53 17.98 -14.41
C SER A 244 -8.81 17.05 -15.59
N PHE A 245 -8.43 15.78 -15.46
CA PHE A 245 -8.65 14.76 -16.48
C PHE A 245 -9.52 13.59 -15.99
N GLY A 246 -9.73 13.47 -14.70
CA GLY A 246 -10.52 12.41 -14.06
C GLY A 246 -11.77 12.93 -13.35
N PRO A 247 -12.53 12.04 -12.73
CA PRO A 247 -13.69 12.40 -11.95
C PRO A 247 -13.30 13.28 -10.75
N ARG A 248 -14.19 14.15 -10.33
CA ARG A 248 -14.02 15.01 -9.14
C ARG A 248 -12.77 15.90 -9.15
N GLY A 249 -12.27 16.27 -10.31
CA GLY A 249 -11.12 17.15 -10.44
C GLY A 249 -9.76 16.45 -10.29
N MET A 250 -9.72 15.14 -10.35
CA MET A 250 -8.46 14.37 -10.32
C MET A 250 -7.63 14.65 -11.56
N GLY A 251 -6.32 14.47 -11.44
CA GLY A 251 -5.37 14.61 -12.55
C GLY A 251 -4.82 15.99 -12.76
N ALA A 252 -5.42 17.06 -12.20
CA ALA A 252 -4.91 18.41 -12.33
C ALA A 252 -3.59 18.60 -11.58
N GLY A 253 -2.63 19.27 -12.25
CA GLY A 253 -1.36 19.68 -11.65
C GLY A 253 -1.35 21.13 -11.18
N PRO A 254 -0.17 21.67 -10.83
CA PRO A 254 1.12 20.95 -10.83
C PRO A 254 1.36 20.11 -9.58
N SER A 255 2.28 19.16 -9.67
CA SER A 255 2.85 18.44 -8.53
C SER A 255 4.37 18.31 -8.68
N GLY A 256 5.09 18.12 -7.59
CA GLY A 256 6.53 17.91 -7.60
C GLY A 256 6.97 16.64 -6.90
N LEU A 257 8.12 16.11 -7.30
CA LEU A 257 8.85 15.08 -6.56
C LEU A 257 10.05 15.70 -5.83
N ARG A 258 10.28 15.22 -4.62
CA ARG A 258 11.43 15.62 -3.79
C ARG A 258 12.15 14.37 -3.29
N SER A 259 13.46 14.50 -3.09
CA SER A 259 14.26 13.55 -2.33
C SER A 259 14.66 14.16 -1.00
N MET A 260 14.62 13.37 0.07
CA MET A 260 15.20 13.72 1.37
C MET A 260 16.33 12.74 1.69
N ASN A 261 17.52 13.26 1.93
CA ASN A 261 18.60 12.45 2.50
C ASN A 261 18.24 12.12 3.96
N LEU A 262 18.05 10.86 4.28
CA LEU A 262 17.56 10.40 5.59
C LEU A 262 18.58 10.58 6.71
N LYS A 263 19.87 10.80 6.37
CA LYS A 263 20.94 11.02 7.31
C LYS A 263 21.15 12.50 7.65
N THR A 264 21.04 13.37 6.64
CA THR A 264 21.32 14.82 6.79
C THR A 264 20.05 15.67 6.89
N GLY A 265 18.92 15.16 6.45
CA GLY A 265 17.63 15.88 6.34
C GLY A 265 17.57 16.84 5.13
N GLU A 266 18.61 16.90 4.30
CA GLU A 266 18.62 17.73 3.10
C GLU A 266 17.54 17.29 2.12
N VAL A 267 16.71 18.25 1.65
CA VAL A 267 15.66 18.01 0.67
C VAL A 267 16.06 18.66 -0.66
N LYS A 268 15.98 17.88 -1.74
CA LYS A 268 16.26 18.34 -3.11
C LYS A 268 15.05 18.13 -4.03
N MET A 269 14.90 19.03 -4.98
CA MET A 269 13.97 18.88 -6.07
C MET A 269 14.47 17.80 -7.03
N ILE A 270 13.56 16.87 -7.42
CA ILE A 270 13.79 15.91 -8.50
C ILE A 270 13.16 16.46 -9.78
N CYS A 271 11.85 16.67 -9.77
CA CYS A 271 11.14 17.27 -10.89
C CYS A 271 9.83 17.93 -10.43
N ASN A 272 9.28 18.79 -11.26
CA ASN A 272 7.92 19.30 -11.18
C ASN A 272 7.20 18.96 -12.49
N VAL A 273 6.03 18.35 -12.38
CA VAL A 273 5.22 17.95 -13.54
C VAL A 273 3.89 18.69 -13.55
N GLY A 274 3.32 18.84 -14.74
CA GLY A 274 2.08 19.60 -14.92
C GLY A 274 0.80 18.88 -14.51
N PHE A 275 0.89 17.71 -13.89
CA PHE A 275 -0.23 16.83 -13.52
C PHE A 275 -0.16 16.37 -12.09
N GLN A 276 -1.25 15.78 -11.58
CA GLN A 276 -1.29 15.18 -10.24
C GLN A 276 -0.46 13.89 -10.22
N ILE A 277 0.58 13.86 -9.40
CA ILE A 277 1.39 12.66 -9.16
C ILE A 277 0.65 11.72 -8.22
N GLY A 278 0.67 10.41 -8.52
CA GLY A 278 0.29 9.30 -7.67
C GLY A 278 1.33 8.19 -7.66
N HIS A 279 1.14 7.18 -6.83
CA HIS A 279 1.89 5.92 -6.76
C HIS A 279 3.41 6.08 -6.77
N VAL A 280 3.94 7.07 -6.06
CA VAL A 280 5.40 7.25 -5.96
C VAL A 280 6.02 6.01 -5.35
N GLN A 281 6.93 5.39 -6.10
CA GLN A 281 7.66 4.20 -5.71
C GLN A 281 9.10 4.28 -6.22
N SER A 282 10.02 3.62 -5.55
CA SER A 282 11.41 3.51 -5.96
C SER A 282 11.78 2.08 -6.22
N ASN A 283 12.76 1.87 -7.11
CA ASN A 283 13.33 0.56 -7.35
C ASN A 283 14.00 0.05 -6.06
N PRO A 284 13.54 -1.06 -5.46
CA PRO A 284 14.10 -1.54 -4.20
C PRO A 284 15.45 -2.25 -4.36
N TRP A 285 15.93 -2.43 -5.60
CA TRP A 285 17.22 -3.06 -5.92
C TRP A 285 18.25 -2.11 -6.50
N VAL A 286 17.81 -1.03 -7.18
CA VAL A 286 18.69 -0.04 -7.82
C VAL A 286 18.41 1.34 -7.24
N PRO A 287 19.40 1.95 -6.56
CA PRO A 287 19.20 3.26 -5.96
C PRO A 287 18.95 4.34 -7.01
N GLY A 288 18.09 5.28 -6.68
CA GLY A 288 17.83 6.47 -7.49
C GLY A 288 16.84 6.29 -8.64
N GLU A 289 16.27 5.12 -8.87
CA GLU A 289 15.25 4.91 -9.90
C GLU A 289 13.85 5.05 -9.30
N ILE A 290 13.01 5.90 -9.90
CA ILE A 290 11.68 6.24 -9.40
C ILE A 290 10.66 6.05 -10.51
N VAL A 291 9.55 5.38 -10.18
CA VAL A 291 8.35 5.29 -11.02
C VAL A 291 7.20 5.97 -10.28
N PHE A 292 6.35 6.63 -11.04
CA PHE A 292 5.15 7.30 -10.54
C PHE A 292 4.10 7.40 -11.65
N CYS A 293 2.89 7.78 -11.30
CA CYS A 293 1.82 7.87 -12.28
C CYS A 293 1.20 9.27 -12.36
N TRP A 294 0.55 9.56 -13.49
CA TRP A 294 -0.45 10.60 -13.58
C TRP A 294 -1.76 10.07 -12.98
N GLU A 295 -2.05 10.49 -11.77
CA GLU A 295 -3.22 10.03 -11.01
C GLU A 295 -4.48 10.74 -11.46
N THR A 296 -5.37 10.01 -12.15
CA THR A 296 -6.58 10.60 -12.73
C THR A 296 -7.88 9.99 -12.22
N GLY A 297 -7.81 8.81 -11.59
CA GLY A 297 -9.02 8.02 -11.30
C GLY A 297 -9.75 7.54 -12.55
N GLY A 298 -9.11 7.61 -13.70
CA GLY A 298 -9.59 7.19 -15.01
C GLY A 298 -8.44 7.01 -15.98
N LYS A 299 -8.73 6.99 -17.29
CA LYS A 299 -7.68 6.87 -18.30
C LYS A 299 -6.89 8.17 -18.43
N ALA A 300 -5.58 8.14 -18.16
CA ALA A 300 -4.65 9.21 -18.52
C ALA A 300 -4.11 8.98 -19.95
N PRO A 301 -3.79 10.03 -20.71
CA PRO A 301 -3.14 9.88 -22.01
C PRO A 301 -1.76 9.20 -21.95
N GLN A 302 -1.03 9.45 -20.86
CA GLN A 302 0.24 8.82 -20.51
C GLN A 302 0.26 8.69 -18.99
N ARG A 303 -0.03 7.49 -18.47
CA ARG A 303 -0.15 7.29 -17.03
C ARG A 303 1.18 7.09 -16.35
N THR A 304 2.03 6.24 -16.90
CA THR A 304 3.23 5.75 -16.21
C THR A 304 4.48 6.53 -16.58
N TRP A 305 5.25 6.96 -15.57
CA TRP A 305 6.41 7.82 -15.71
C TRP A 305 7.61 7.27 -14.94
N PHE A 306 8.79 7.61 -15.42
CA PHE A 306 10.09 7.28 -14.82
C PHE A 306 10.93 8.54 -14.68
N VAL A 307 11.74 8.62 -13.60
CA VAL A 307 12.77 9.65 -13.41
C VAL A 307 13.88 9.11 -12.51
N ASN A 308 15.11 9.58 -12.72
CA ASN A 308 16.19 9.36 -11.77
C ASN A 308 16.13 10.38 -10.61
N ALA A 309 16.65 10.02 -9.44
CA ALA A 309 16.64 10.87 -8.24
C ALA A 309 17.42 12.17 -8.38
N ASP A 310 18.31 12.29 -9.38
CA ASP A 310 19.00 13.52 -9.74
C ASP A 310 18.19 14.42 -10.71
N GLY A 311 16.98 14.01 -11.06
CA GLY A 311 16.09 14.70 -11.99
C GLY A 311 16.31 14.35 -13.46
N SER A 312 17.34 13.61 -13.78
CA SER A 312 17.61 13.19 -15.15
C SER A 312 16.65 12.12 -15.64
N GLY A 313 16.49 11.98 -16.95
CA GLY A 313 15.72 10.89 -17.56
C GLY A 313 14.21 10.93 -17.30
N LEU A 314 13.64 12.09 -16.93
CA LEU A 314 12.18 12.24 -16.81
C LEU A 314 11.51 11.92 -18.14
N ARG A 315 10.73 10.84 -18.17
CA ARG A 315 10.11 10.31 -19.39
C ARG A 315 8.91 9.41 -19.09
N PRO A 316 8.05 9.14 -20.07
CA PRO A 316 7.16 7.99 -20.01
C PRO A 316 7.93 6.70 -19.67
N LEU A 317 7.36 5.86 -18.82
CA LEU A 317 7.91 4.53 -18.54
C LEU A 317 8.06 3.75 -19.84
N PHE A 318 6.97 3.69 -20.61
CA PHE A 318 6.94 3.34 -22.03
C PHE A 318 5.88 4.21 -22.72
N PRO A 319 5.93 4.41 -24.05
CA PRO A 319 4.91 5.19 -24.76
C PRO A 319 3.55 4.45 -24.74
N GLU A 320 2.55 5.07 -24.15
CA GLU A 320 1.18 4.55 -24.13
C GLU A 320 0.44 5.05 -25.37
N ALA A 321 -0.23 4.14 -26.09
CA ALA A 321 -1.06 4.54 -27.22
C ALA A 321 -2.36 5.20 -26.72
N SER A 322 -2.97 6.03 -27.58
CA SER A 322 -4.16 6.80 -27.21
C SER A 322 -5.36 5.92 -26.78
N PHE A 323 -5.40 4.67 -27.23
CA PHE A 323 -6.42 3.69 -26.86
C PHE A 323 -6.05 2.86 -25.64
N ASP A 324 -4.79 2.81 -25.20
CA ASP A 324 -4.38 2.03 -24.03
C ASP A 324 -4.97 2.63 -22.75
N TRP A 325 -5.43 1.75 -21.88
CA TRP A 325 -5.83 2.13 -20.54
C TRP A 325 -4.99 1.40 -19.51
N ILE A 326 -3.93 2.05 -19.06
CA ILE A 326 -3.04 1.56 -18.02
C ILE A 326 -3.52 2.07 -16.67
N THR A 327 -3.45 1.24 -15.64
CA THR A 327 -3.93 1.61 -14.31
C THR A 327 -2.86 1.55 -13.23
N HIS A 328 -2.30 0.41 -12.94
CA HIS A 328 -1.40 0.22 -11.81
C HIS A 328 -0.02 -0.26 -12.28
N GLU A 329 0.98 0.09 -11.52
CA GLU A 329 2.37 -0.23 -11.80
C GLU A 329 3.09 -0.64 -10.51
N ALA A 330 4.05 -1.57 -10.59
CA ALA A 330 4.90 -1.99 -9.49
C ALA A 330 6.27 -2.44 -9.98
N PHE A 331 7.36 -2.05 -9.30
CA PHE A 331 8.67 -2.68 -9.50
C PHE A 331 8.59 -4.15 -9.11
N ILE A 332 9.08 -5.04 -9.98
CA ILE A 332 9.06 -6.49 -9.76
C ILE A 332 10.43 -7.13 -9.81
N SER A 333 11.41 -6.46 -10.42
CA SER A 333 12.82 -6.89 -10.43
C SER A 333 13.73 -5.69 -10.63
N THR A 334 15.03 -5.92 -10.62
CA THR A 334 16.07 -4.89 -10.86
C THR A 334 15.81 -4.05 -12.11
N ASN A 335 15.24 -4.63 -13.15
CA ASN A 335 15.08 -4.00 -14.45
C ASN A 335 13.64 -3.95 -14.96
N GLU A 336 12.66 -4.39 -14.17
CA GLU A 336 11.31 -4.56 -14.68
C GLU A 336 10.26 -3.93 -13.79
N VAL A 337 9.25 -3.37 -14.44
CA VAL A 337 8.03 -2.83 -13.83
C VAL A 337 6.83 -3.55 -14.43
N ALA A 338 6.01 -4.15 -13.58
CA ALA A 338 4.70 -4.67 -13.98
C ALA A 338 3.71 -3.51 -14.13
N ILE A 339 2.83 -3.59 -15.11
CA ILE A 339 1.74 -2.64 -15.34
C ILE A 339 0.43 -3.39 -15.63
N ALA A 340 -0.69 -2.82 -15.21
CA ALA A 340 -1.99 -3.34 -15.54
C ALA A 340 -2.52 -2.68 -16.81
N ILE A 341 -2.67 -3.45 -17.89
CA ILE A 341 -3.31 -3.02 -19.13
C ILE A 341 -4.77 -3.44 -19.08
N LEU A 342 -5.61 -2.51 -18.64
CA LEU A 342 -7.00 -2.78 -18.31
C LEU A 342 -7.89 -2.99 -19.54
N GLY A 343 -7.63 -2.26 -20.61
CA GLY A 343 -8.44 -2.30 -21.82
C GLY A 343 -8.06 -1.21 -22.80
N HIS A 344 -8.82 -1.14 -23.88
CA HIS A 344 -8.66 -0.14 -24.93
C HIS A 344 -9.93 0.63 -25.08
N ARG A 345 -9.91 1.92 -24.77
CA ARG A 345 -11.08 2.79 -24.91
C ARG A 345 -10.76 4.09 -25.66
N SER A 346 -11.79 4.69 -26.19
CA SER A 346 -11.68 6.04 -26.79
C SER A 346 -11.18 7.05 -25.76
N ILE A 347 -10.29 7.93 -26.18
CA ILE A 347 -9.81 9.03 -25.35
C ILE A 347 -10.95 10.02 -25.02
N ALA A 348 -11.97 10.12 -25.87
CA ALA A 348 -13.13 10.97 -25.63
C ALA A 348 -13.96 10.53 -24.43
N SER A 349 -13.94 9.23 -24.08
CA SER A 349 -14.62 8.67 -22.91
C SER A 349 -13.73 8.51 -21.69
N ALA A 350 -12.50 9.02 -21.74
CA ALA A 350 -11.51 8.83 -20.67
C ALA A 350 -11.95 9.40 -19.31
N THR A 351 -12.83 10.40 -19.30
CA THR A 351 -13.37 11.00 -18.07
C THR A 351 -14.64 10.34 -17.57
N THR A 352 -15.21 9.42 -18.35
CA THR A 352 -16.40 8.66 -17.97
C THR A 352 -16.03 7.19 -17.85
N ASN A 353 -16.73 6.49 -16.98
CA ASN A 353 -16.48 5.07 -16.77
C ASN A 353 -17.48 4.19 -17.52
N SER A 354 -18.18 4.75 -18.49
CA SER A 354 -19.23 4.06 -19.23
C SER A 354 -18.74 3.26 -20.43
N ASP A 355 -17.53 3.52 -20.89
CA ASP A 355 -16.96 2.86 -22.08
C ASP A 355 -15.64 2.17 -21.72
N TRP A 356 -15.69 0.88 -21.47
CA TRP A 356 -14.54 0.03 -21.20
C TRP A 356 -13.73 -0.31 -22.46
N GLY A 357 -14.25 0.03 -23.63
CA GLY A 357 -13.67 -0.33 -24.89
C GLY A 357 -13.69 -1.83 -25.17
N ALA A 358 -13.10 -2.22 -26.28
CA ALA A 358 -12.95 -3.62 -26.65
C ALA A 358 -11.96 -4.32 -25.70
N ALA A 359 -12.21 -5.59 -25.41
CA ALA A 359 -11.21 -6.48 -24.85
C ALA A 359 -9.98 -6.52 -25.77
N GLY A 360 -8.82 -6.84 -25.22
CA GLY A 360 -7.57 -6.88 -25.97
C GLY A 360 -7.64 -7.83 -27.19
N THR A 361 -6.87 -7.48 -28.20
CA THR A 361 -6.65 -8.30 -29.39
C THR A 361 -5.20 -8.78 -29.44
N MET A 362 -4.82 -9.54 -30.47
CA MET A 362 -3.40 -9.89 -30.67
C MET A 362 -2.52 -8.66 -30.93
N GLU A 363 -3.07 -7.65 -31.59
CA GLU A 363 -2.39 -6.38 -31.89
C GLU A 363 -2.35 -5.43 -30.68
N HIS A 364 -3.37 -5.53 -29.84
CA HIS A 364 -3.56 -4.67 -28.66
C HIS A 364 -3.94 -5.53 -27.44
N PRO A 365 -3.00 -6.26 -26.86
CA PRO A 365 -3.27 -7.17 -25.76
C PRO A 365 -3.58 -6.40 -24.46
N THR A 366 -4.48 -6.97 -23.65
CA THR A 366 -4.70 -6.58 -22.25
C THR A 366 -4.00 -7.57 -21.32
N GLY A 367 -3.90 -7.27 -20.04
CA GLY A 367 -3.32 -8.16 -19.05
C GLY A 367 -2.17 -7.53 -18.26
N VAL A 368 -1.41 -8.37 -17.56
CA VAL A 368 -0.22 -7.94 -16.84
C VAL A 368 0.91 -7.72 -17.84
N GLY A 369 1.23 -6.47 -18.10
CA GLY A 369 2.38 -6.07 -18.92
C GLY A 369 3.64 -5.96 -18.08
N ILE A 370 4.78 -6.36 -18.64
CA ILE A 370 6.10 -6.19 -18.02
C ILE A 370 6.92 -5.26 -18.90
N VAL A 371 7.31 -4.13 -18.36
CA VAL A 371 8.16 -3.14 -19.03
C VAL A 371 9.59 -3.28 -18.54
N ASN A 372 10.52 -3.52 -19.46
CA ASN A 372 11.95 -3.50 -19.16
C ASN A 372 12.46 -2.06 -19.15
N LEU A 373 13.02 -1.62 -18.02
CA LEU A 373 13.53 -0.25 -17.85
C LEU A 373 14.70 0.11 -18.76
N ARG A 374 15.48 -0.88 -19.20
CA ARG A 374 16.71 -0.68 -20.00
C ARG A 374 16.41 -0.67 -21.49
N THR A 375 15.66 -1.68 -21.98
CA THR A 375 15.29 -1.77 -23.39
C THR A 375 14.03 -0.97 -23.72
N ARG A 376 13.17 -0.70 -22.72
CA ARG A 376 11.84 -0.06 -22.83
C ARG A 376 10.83 -0.93 -23.61
N GLU A 377 11.16 -2.18 -23.83
CA GLU A 377 10.23 -3.15 -24.40
C GLU A 377 9.19 -3.55 -23.36
N MET A 378 7.97 -3.77 -23.82
CA MET A 378 6.87 -4.28 -23.01
C MET A 378 6.41 -5.62 -23.58
N ARG A 379 6.17 -6.57 -22.68
CA ARG A 379 5.58 -7.88 -23.01
C ARG A 379 4.42 -8.18 -22.06
N ILE A 380 3.45 -8.95 -22.52
CA ILE A 380 2.39 -9.46 -21.66
C ILE A 380 2.89 -10.71 -20.95
N ALA A 381 2.85 -10.72 -19.62
CA ALA A 381 3.19 -11.88 -18.80
C ALA A 381 2.02 -12.85 -18.69
N GLY A 382 0.78 -12.35 -18.72
CA GLY A 382 -0.41 -13.17 -18.65
C GLY A 382 -1.68 -12.35 -18.70
N GLN A 383 -2.80 -13.04 -18.92
CA GLN A 383 -4.15 -12.48 -18.93
C GLN A 383 -5.06 -13.35 -18.07
N VAL A 384 -5.94 -12.74 -17.29
CA VAL A 384 -6.96 -13.51 -16.58
C VAL A 384 -7.86 -14.24 -17.58
N PRO A 385 -8.25 -15.50 -17.34
CA PRO A 385 -9.01 -16.29 -18.32
C PRO A 385 -10.35 -15.68 -18.77
N ALA A 386 -10.92 -14.78 -17.97
CA ALA A 386 -12.17 -14.11 -18.28
C ALA A 386 -11.98 -12.70 -18.90
N TRP A 387 -10.77 -12.35 -19.36
CA TRP A 387 -10.49 -11.04 -19.97
C TRP A 387 -11.46 -10.67 -21.12
N SER A 388 -11.82 -11.62 -21.95
CA SER A 388 -12.77 -11.43 -23.06
C SER A 388 -14.21 -11.13 -22.62
N LYS A 389 -14.52 -11.31 -21.32
CA LYS A 389 -15.82 -11.01 -20.71
C LYS A 389 -15.80 -9.69 -19.93
N GLY A 390 -14.81 -8.82 -20.19
CA GLY A 390 -14.65 -7.55 -19.49
C GLY A 390 -14.03 -7.66 -18.10
N ARG A 391 -13.56 -8.84 -17.69
CA ARG A 391 -12.71 -9.00 -16.52
C ARG A 391 -11.26 -8.74 -16.92
N SER A 392 -10.61 -7.86 -16.20
CA SER A 392 -9.22 -7.52 -16.45
C SER A 392 -8.50 -7.44 -15.12
N ASP A 393 -7.18 -7.50 -15.17
CA ASP A 393 -6.31 -7.27 -14.03
C ASP A 393 -6.44 -5.81 -13.57
N TRP A 394 -6.27 -5.62 -12.26
CA TRP A 394 -6.36 -4.29 -11.66
C TRP A 394 -5.08 -3.86 -10.96
N HIS A 395 -4.64 -4.58 -9.94
CA HIS A 395 -3.33 -4.41 -9.32
C HIS A 395 -2.39 -5.53 -9.76
N VAL A 396 -1.13 -5.20 -9.87
CA VAL A 396 -0.11 -6.10 -10.40
C VAL A 396 1.08 -6.24 -9.46
N ALA A 397 1.68 -7.40 -9.45
CA ALA A 397 2.88 -7.73 -8.71
C ALA A 397 3.74 -8.72 -9.47
N GLY A 398 4.95 -8.97 -8.98
CA GLY A 398 5.82 -10.02 -9.50
C GLY A 398 6.87 -10.44 -8.49
N SER A 399 7.37 -11.66 -8.64
CA SER A 399 8.47 -12.17 -7.83
C SER A 399 9.81 -11.61 -8.31
N ALA A 400 10.71 -11.32 -7.34
CA ALA A 400 12.00 -10.70 -7.62
C ALA A 400 12.93 -11.56 -8.48
N ASP A 401 12.73 -12.89 -8.47
CA ASP A 401 13.44 -13.86 -9.30
C ASP A 401 12.99 -13.86 -10.78
N GLY A 402 11.95 -13.08 -11.09
CA GLY A 402 11.42 -12.96 -12.44
C GLY A 402 10.55 -14.13 -12.90
N ARG A 403 10.25 -15.09 -12.03
CA ARG A 403 9.49 -16.29 -12.39
C ARG A 403 7.99 -16.06 -12.47
N TRP A 404 7.44 -15.29 -11.53
CA TRP A 404 6.01 -15.09 -11.35
C TRP A 404 5.61 -13.65 -11.64
N ALA A 405 4.43 -13.50 -12.20
CA ALA A 405 3.66 -12.28 -12.12
C ALA A 405 2.30 -12.59 -11.45
N ALA A 406 1.68 -11.63 -10.81
CA ALA A 406 0.38 -11.81 -10.19
C ALA A 406 -0.50 -10.57 -10.40
N CYS A 407 -1.80 -10.77 -10.32
CA CYS A 407 -2.76 -9.67 -10.29
C CYS A 407 -3.98 -10.04 -9.44
N ASP A 408 -4.72 -9.00 -9.01
CA ASP A 408 -6.14 -9.14 -8.74
C ASP A 408 -6.96 -8.73 -9.96
N ASP A 409 -8.18 -9.24 -10.04
CA ASP A 409 -9.13 -8.87 -11.07
C ASP A 409 -10.38 -8.18 -10.49
N PHE A 410 -11.31 -7.77 -11.36
CA PHE A 410 -12.56 -7.15 -10.93
C PHE A 410 -13.56 -8.11 -10.25
N ALA A 411 -13.26 -9.41 -10.19
CA ALA A 411 -13.96 -10.34 -9.34
C ALA A 411 -13.32 -10.48 -7.95
N TYR A 412 -12.24 -9.72 -7.68
CA TYR A 412 -11.44 -9.82 -6.47
C TYR A 412 -10.79 -11.19 -6.29
N GLU A 413 -10.42 -11.83 -7.40
CA GLU A 413 -9.71 -13.10 -7.46
C GLU A 413 -8.21 -12.83 -7.52
N LEU A 414 -7.41 -13.71 -6.88
CA LEU A 414 -5.96 -13.66 -6.95
C LEU A 414 -5.46 -14.64 -8.00
N TRP A 415 -4.82 -14.10 -9.03
CA TRP A 415 -4.21 -14.87 -10.11
C TRP A 415 -2.69 -14.79 -10.08
N VAL A 416 -2.02 -15.90 -10.36
CA VAL A 416 -0.58 -15.95 -10.62
C VAL A 416 -0.32 -16.47 -12.03
N PHE A 417 0.67 -15.88 -12.69
CA PHE A 417 1.11 -16.23 -14.04
C PHE A 417 2.52 -16.78 -14.00
N ASP A 418 2.72 -17.93 -14.59
CA ASP A 418 4.03 -18.48 -14.86
C ASP A 418 4.64 -17.75 -16.07
N ARG A 419 5.68 -16.94 -15.85
CA ARG A 419 6.26 -16.08 -16.90
C ARG A 419 7.02 -16.84 -17.97
N HIS A 420 7.33 -18.13 -17.75
CA HIS A 420 7.97 -18.97 -18.78
C HIS A 420 6.98 -19.44 -19.85
N ASN A 421 5.74 -19.72 -19.47
CA ASN A 421 4.76 -20.32 -20.37
C ASN A 421 3.44 -19.57 -20.48
N GLY A 422 3.26 -18.49 -19.69
CA GLY A 422 2.04 -17.69 -19.67
C GLY A 422 0.84 -18.37 -18.98
N GLU A 423 1.05 -19.51 -18.32
CA GLU A 423 -0.04 -20.23 -17.64
C GLU A 423 -0.59 -19.45 -16.46
N ALA A 424 -1.89 -19.23 -16.45
CA ALA A 424 -2.61 -18.57 -15.36
C ALA A 424 -3.13 -19.61 -14.35
N THR A 425 -2.87 -19.39 -13.08
CA THR A 425 -3.38 -20.21 -11.97
C THR A 425 -4.15 -19.33 -10.99
N LEU A 426 -5.38 -19.72 -10.68
CA LEU A 426 -6.18 -19.09 -9.62
C LEU A 426 -5.65 -19.57 -8.25
N LEU A 427 -5.17 -18.64 -7.43
CA LEU A 427 -4.70 -18.94 -6.07
C LEU A 427 -5.81 -18.75 -5.02
N ALA A 428 -6.58 -17.68 -5.13
CA ALA A 428 -7.70 -17.43 -4.26
C ALA A 428 -8.91 -16.96 -5.07
N GLY A 429 -10.07 -17.51 -4.73
CA GLY A 429 -11.35 -17.12 -5.32
C GLY A 429 -11.78 -15.73 -4.88
N PRO A 430 -13.03 -15.32 -5.20
CA PRO A 430 -13.50 -13.97 -4.91
C PRO A 430 -13.37 -13.62 -3.44
N GLN A 431 -12.53 -12.61 -3.12
CA GLN A 431 -12.37 -12.08 -1.79
C GLN A 431 -13.42 -11.00 -1.49
N LYS A 432 -13.67 -10.77 -0.21
CA LYS A 432 -14.49 -9.66 0.25
C LYS A 432 -13.57 -8.54 0.66
N VAL A 433 -13.75 -7.34 0.11
CA VAL A 433 -12.82 -6.22 0.30
C VAL A 433 -13.53 -4.88 0.57
N GLY A 434 -14.84 -4.91 0.78
CA GLY A 434 -15.63 -3.69 1.01
C GLY A 434 -15.66 -2.78 -0.22
N ALA A 435 -14.94 -1.67 -0.16
CA ALA A 435 -14.83 -0.69 -1.24
C ALA A 435 -13.41 -0.61 -1.83
N ASP A 436 -12.59 -1.59 -1.58
CA ASP A 436 -11.18 -1.64 -1.98
C ASP A 436 -10.89 -2.91 -2.79
N HIS A 437 -9.63 -3.26 -2.99
CA HIS A 437 -9.12 -4.42 -3.71
C HIS A 437 -8.17 -5.24 -2.84
N ILE A 438 -7.71 -6.39 -3.34
CA ILE A 438 -6.86 -7.30 -2.55
C ILE A 438 -5.37 -6.92 -2.54
N HIS A 439 -4.88 -6.15 -3.54
CA HIS A 439 -3.53 -5.59 -3.62
C HIS A 439 -2.39 -6.63 -3.45
N PRO A 440 -2.20 -7.57 -4.37
CA PRO A 440 -1.19 -8.62 -4.21
C PRO A 440 0.23 -8.07 -4.12
N THR A 441 1.06 -8.66 -3.24
CA THR A 441 2.50 -8.35 -3.13
C THR A 441 3.26 -9.60 -2.74
N PHE A 442 4.31 -9.96 -3.50
CA PHE A 442 5.17 -11.10 -3.18
C PHE A 442 6.09 -10.82 -1.98
N ASN A 443 6.38 -11.88 -1.22
CA ASN A 443 7.52 -11.88 -0.31
C ASN A 443 8.85 -11.91 -1.08
N ALA A 444 9.98 -11.77 -0.38
CA ALA A 444 11.29 -11.61 -1.02
C ALA A 444 11.72 -12.82 -1.85
N ASP A 445 11.34 -14.02 -1.47
CA ASP A 445 11.69 -15.30 -2.13
C ASP A 445 10.65 -15.76 -3.16
N GLY A 446 9.58 -15.00 -3.36
CA GLY A 446 8.56 -15.32 -4.36
C GLY A 446 7.75 -16.58 -4.04
N THR A 447 7.68 -16.98 -2.77
CA THR A 447 6.99 -18.19 -2.33
C THR A 447 5.59 -17.93 -1.77
N GLU A 448 5.28 -16.68 -1.46
CA GLU A 448 4.04 -16.24 -0.83
C GLU A 448 3.59 -14.91 -1.39
N ILE A 449 2.29 -14.68 -1.35
CA ILE A 449 1.66 -13.41 -1.74
C ILE A 449 0.82 -12.89 -0.58
N GLU A 450 1.14 -11.69 -0.11
CA GLU A 450 0.26 -10.98 0.82
C GLU A 450 -0.87 -10.31 0.06
N ILE A 451 -2.06 -10.41 0.62
CA ILE A 451 -3.27 -9.71 0.19
C ILE A 451 -4.00 -9.13 1.40
N GLN A 452 -4.95 -8.24 1.15
CA GLN A 452 -5.94 -7.87 2.17
C GLN A 452 -7.30 -8.48 1.83
N SER A 453 -8.02 -8.93 2.85
CA SER A 453 -9.31 -9.59 2.67
C SER A 453 -10.23 -9.44 3.87
N ALA A 454 -11.52 -9.25 3.62
CA ALA A 454 -12.57 -9.27 4.63
C ALA A 454 -13.32 -10.61 4.66
N LEU A 455 -12.75 -11.69 4.08
CA LEU A 455 -13.42 -12.99 3.97
C LEU A 455 -13.84 -13.56 5.33
N ILE A 456 -13.02 -13.38 6.36
CA ILE A 456 -13.30 -13.85 7.73
C ILE A 456 -14.08 -12.83 8.58
N SER A 457 -14.35 -11.66 8.05
CA SER A 457 -15.00 -10.57 8.79
C SER A 457 -16.53 -10.70 8.72
N LYS A 458 -17.18 -10.52 9.86
CA LYS A 458 -18.65 -10.64 9.97
C LYS A 458 -19.40 -9.61 9.13
N ASP A 459 -18.82 -8.43 8.93
CA ASP A 459 -19.40 -7.32 8.17
C ASP A 459 -19.07 -7.37 6.67
N ASN A 460 -18.24 -8.33 6.23
CA ASN A 460 -17.72 -8.46 4.87
C ASN A 460 -17.00 -7.21 4.34
N ARG A 461 -16.47 -6.36 5.22
CA ARG A 461 -15.88 -5.06 4.91
C ARG A 461 -14.57 -4.78 5.63
N SER A 462 -14.48 -5.17 6.90
CA SER A 462 -13.28 -4.93 7.71
C SER A 462 -12.14 -5.82 7.22
N LEU A 463 -11.11 -5.19 6.69
CA LEU A 463 -9.98 -5.86 6.04
C LEU A 463 -9.05 -6.50 7.08
N ASN A 464 -8.40 -7.57 6.68
CA ASN A 464 -7.37 -8.28 7.42
C ASN A 464 -6.17 -8.54 6.52
N ILE A 465 -5.00 -8.68 7.11
CA ILE A 465 -3.78 -9.10 6.44
C ILE A 465 -3.84 -10.61 6.25
N CYS A 466 -3.67 -11.04 5.02
CA CYS A 466 -3.74 -12.44 4.63
C CYS A 466 -2.54 -12.81 3.75
N VAL A 467 -1.88 -13.91 4.06
CA VAL A 467 -0.80 -14.50 3.26
C VAL A 467 -1.34 -15.73 2.53
N VAL A 468 -1.04 -15.83 1.25
CA VAL A 468 -1.41 -16.95 0.38
C VAL A 468 -0.14 -17.62 -0.10
N PRO A 469 0.22 -18.81 0.43
CA PRO A 469 1.39 -19.53 -0.03
C PRO A 469 1.19 -20.06 -1.45
N LEU A 470 2.25 -19.98 -2.27
CA LEU A 470 2.22 -20.61 -3.59
C LEU A 470 2.22 -22.13 -3.43
N PRO A 471 1.36 -22.84 -4.19
CA PRO A 471 1.33 -24.30 -4.16
C PRO A 471 2.71 -24.92 -4.50
N LYS A 472 3.10 -25.95 -3.76
CA LYS A 472 4.35 -26.69 -4.02
C LYS A 472 4.44 -27.19 -5.46
N ALA A 473 3.31 -27.54 -6.07
CA ALA A 473 3.23 -27.96 -7.46
C ALA A 473 3.71 -26.87 -8.44
N LEU A 474 3.50 -25.59 -8.12
CA LEU A 474 4.02 -24.46 -8.88
C LEU A 474 5.51 -24.24 -8.58
N LEU A 475 5.87 -24.17 -7.30
CA LEU A 475 7.24 -23.90 -6.87
C LEU A 475 8.25 -24.95 -7.38
N ASN A 476 7.82 -26.20 -7.49
CA ASN A 476 8.65 -27.33 -7.92
C ASN A 476 8.66 -27.55 -9.45
N ARG A 477 8.02 -26.69 -10.23
CA ARG A 477 8.06 -26.80 -11.69
C ARG A 477 9.48 -26.63 -12.21
N THR A 478 9.85 -27.50 -13.14
CA THR A 478 11.10 -27.41 -13.89
C THR A 478 10.78 -27.21 -15.36
N TYR A 479 11.60 -26.44 -16.04
CA TYR A 479 11.44 -26.14 -17.46
C TYR A 479 12.54 -26.83 -18.27
N PRO A 480 12.26 -27.26 -19.53
CA PRO A 480 13.29 -27.73 -20.40
C PRO A 480 14.39 -26.68 -20.60
N PRO A 481 15.67 -27.08 -20.70
CA PRO A 481 16.75 -26.15 -21.01
C PRO A 481 16.51 -25.46 -22.35
N GLY A 482 16.66 -24.14 -22.39
CA GLY A 482 16.53 -23.33 -23.61
C GLY A 482 15.23 -22.54 -23.78
N LEU A 483 14.33 -22.56 -22.80
CA LEU A 483 13.31 -21.49 -22.71
C LEU A 483 13.96 -20.21 -22.17
N PRO A 484 13.65 -19.04 -22.74
CA PRO A 484 14.21 -17.79 -22.26
C PRO A 484 13.86 -17.59 -20.78
N GLU A 485 14.87 -17.23 -19.99
CA GLU A 485 14.71 -16.76 -18.61
C GLU A 485 13.96 -15.43 -18.57
#